data_f59583cbddea176e354940baaca81e27
#
_entry.id   f59583cbddea176e354940baaca81e27
#
_cell.length_a   1.000
_cell.length_b   1.000
_cell.length_c   1.000
_cell.angle_alpha   90.00
_cell.angle_beta   90.00
_cell.angle_gamma   90.00
#
_symmetry.space_group_name_H-M   'P 1'
#
loop_
_entity.id
_entity.type
_entity.pdbx_description
1 polymer ?
#
loop_
_entity_poly.entity_id
_entity_poly.type
_entity_poly.pdbx_seq_one_letter_code
_entity_poly.pdbx_strand_id
1 'polypeptide(L)'
;MGRTMTNGQAAIVTGGGRGIGRAAALALGRSGLAVCVVDTGVELDGTRPGPAPARAVADEIVAAGGWAMASTADARTSAAAHDLVASVAEGSGRPVSVLVHAAGTLRDAMVHRASDDDWAEVLGSHLAVGIELTRALVGGIRARRYGRIVYVGGAAGLVGSVGQAAYAVAKAGLFGLTRAVALELAGRDVCVNYVAPFAFTRMTESLPPATDQLRSYLAGAPGARPDDVAPLIGWLCSPDAAGVTGQVFGARGAQVAVWSQPRPAVTLTEGTGWDGETLAAARPQLSPHLVPLESEFDLFGGPPVAVGPR
;
A
#
# COMPACT_ATOMS: atom_id res chain seq x y z
N MET A 1 20.75 -16.71 -11.47
CA MET A 1 21.78 -15.80 -10.93
C MET A 1 21.13 -14.40 -10.85
N GLY A 2 20.57 -14.03 -9.67
CA GLY A 2 19.88 -12.76 -9.50
C GLY A 2 20.85 -11.60 -9.66
N ARG A 3 20.48 -10.60 -10.46
CA ARG A 3 21.20 -9.34 -10.54
C ARG A 3 21.26 -8.76 -9.12
N THR A 4 22.48 -8.56 -8.63
CA THR A 4 22.73 -7.97 -7.31
C THR A 4 22.02 -6.63 -7.24
N MET A 5 21.04 -6.54 -6.38
CA MET A 5 20.22 -5.35 -6.15
C MET A 5 21.12 -4.16 -5.83
N THR A 6 20.89 -3.09 -6.50
CA THR A 6 21.05 -1.67 -6.13
C THR A 6 21.95 -1.35 -4.91
N ASN A 7 23.12 -1.99 -4.78
CA ASN A 7 24.19 -1.54 -3.88
C ASN A 7 24.50 -0.08 -4.24
N GLY A 8 23.92 0.87 -3.53
CA GLY A 8 24.06 2.29 -3.81
C GLY A 8 22.74 3.07 -3.78
N GLN A 9 21.61 2.43 -3.41
CA GLN A 9 20.32 3.09 -3.25
C GLN A 9 19.84 3.03 -1.80
N ALA A 10 19.03 4.01 -1.41
CA ALA A 10 18.34 4.02 -0.13
C ALA A 10 16.83 3.86 -0.32
N ALA A 11 16.19 3.25 0.69
CA ALA A 11 14.76 3.04 0.79
C ALA A 11 14.20 3.72 2.03
N ILE A 12 13.02 4.29 1.92
CA ILE A 12 12.19 4.71 3.06
C ILE A 12 11.03 3.71 3.19
N VAL A 13 10.85 3.17 4.40
CA VAL A 13 9.74 2.27 4.73
C VAL A 13 8.95 2.90 5.87
N THR A 14 7.76 3.45 5.59
CA THR A 14 6.88 3.99 6.62
C THR A 14 6.02 2.91 7.24
N GLY A 15 5.66 3.04 8.53
CA GLY A 15 5.05 1.94 9.29
C GLY A 15 6.00 0.75 9.41
N GLY A 16 7.32 1.01 9.32
CA GLY A 16 8.37 -0.01 9.19
C GLY A 16 8.71 -0.72 10.50
N GLY A 17 8.19 -0.28 11.63
CA GLY A 17 8.48 -0.88 12.93
C GLY A 17 7.70 -2.15 13.23
N ARG A 18 6.59 -2.42 12.50
CA ARG A 18 5.70 -3.55 12.81
C ARG A 18 5.04 -4.12 11.54
N GLY A 19 4.47 -5.31 11.65
CA GLY A 19 3.64 -5.93 10.61
C GLY A 19 4.27 -5.99 9.24
N ILE A 20 3.52 -5.63 8.21
CA ILE A 20 3.94 -5.69 6.79
C ILE A 20 5.12 -4.74 6.53
N GLY A 21 5.10 -3.53 7.12
CA GLY A 21 6.19 -2.58 6.98
C GLY A 21 7.51 -3.12 7.53
N ARG A 22 7.48 -3.76 8.72
CA ARG A 22 8.66 -4.43 9.29
C ARG A 22 9.18 -5.53 8.35
N ALA A 23 8.29 -6.40 7.89
CA ALA A 23 8.67 -7.50 7.00
C ALA A 23 9.29 -6.97 5.68
N ALA A 24 8.72 -5.90 5.12
CA ALA A 24 9.28 -5.23 3.95
C ALA A 24 10.65 -4.59 4.23
N ALA A 25 10.80 -3.86 5.36
CA ALA A 25 12.08 -3.24 5.73
C ALA A 25 13.21 -4.27 5.85
N LEU A 26 12.94 -5.40 6.52
CA LEU A 26 13.90 -6.51 6.63
C LEU A 26 14.24 -7.14 5.28
N ALA A 27 13.24 -7.32 4.40
CA ALA A 27 13.47 -7.87 3.06
C ALA A 27 14.35 -6.93 2.21
N LEU A 28 14.09 -5.62 2.26
CA LEU A 28 14.89 -4.62 1.55
C LEU A 28 16.32 -4.52 2.11
N GLY A 29 16.49 -4.58 3.44
CA GLY A 29 17.82 -4.63 4.07
C GLY A 29 18.62 -5.84 3.61
N ARG A 30 18.02 -7.03 3.60
CA ARG A 30 18.67 -8.26 3.08
C ARG A 30 19.03 -8.16 1.59
N SER A 31 18.34 -7.35 0.83
CA SER A 31 18.66 -7.15 -0.60
C SER A 31 19.76 -6.11 -0.83
N GLY A 32 20.36 -5.52 0.22
CA GLY A 32 21.49 -4.57 0.14
C GLY A 32 21.10 -3.10 0.01
N LEU A 33 19.81 -2.77 0.09
CA LEU A 33 19.37 -1.38 0.20
C LEU A 33 19.74 -0.79 1.58
N ALA A 34 20.10 0.49 1.61
CA ALA A 34 20.12 1.25 2.85
C ALA A 34 18.67 1.57 3.26
N VAL A 35 18.22 1.19 4.45
CA VAL A 35 16.82 1.28 4.83
C VAL A 35 16.61 2.31 5.95
N CYS A 36 15.80 3.33 5.69
CA CYS A 36 15.23 4.13 6.76
C CYS A 36 13.91 3.53 7.20
N VAL A 37 13.88 3.05 8.43
CA VAL A 37 12.68 2.53 9.09
C VAL A 37 11.95 3.68 9.76
N VAL A 38 10.81 4.09 9.20
CA VAL A 38 10.01 5.20 9.74
C VAL A 38 8.80 4.64 10.46
N ASP A 39 8.69 4.91 11.76
CA ASP A 39 7.53 4.52 12.56
C ASP A 39 7.40 5.45 13.76
N THR A 40 6.28 6.13 13.90
CA THR A 40 6.01 7.02 15.04
C THR A 40 5.88 6.27 16.36
N GLY A 41 5.76 4.95 16.31
CA GLY A 41 5.67 4.07 17.47
C GLY A 41 4.34 4.09 18.19
N VAL A 42 3.35 4.82 17.69
CA VAL A 42 2.02 4.90 18.32
C VAL A 42 1.33 3.53 18.38
N GLU A 43 0.59 3.30 19.47
CA GLU A 43 -0.30 2.15 19.57
C GLU A 43 -1.58 2.36 18.75
N LEU A 44 -2.42 1.31 18.63
CA LEU A 44 -3.66 1.39 17.85
C LEU A 44 -4.62 2.48 18.35
N ASP A 45 -4.59 2.78 19.63
CA ASP A 45 -5.37 3.86 20.27
C ASP A 45 -4.76 5.27 20.07
N GLY A 46 -3.61 5.37 19.39
CA GLY A 46 -2.89 6.63 19.16
C GLY A 46 -1.98 7.04 20.34
N THR A 47 -1.86 6.22 21.37
CA THR A 47 -1.01 6.51 22.53
C THR A 47 0.45 6.05 22.35
N ARG A 48 1.34 6.43 23.29
CA ARG A 48 2.73 5.98 23.44
C ARG A 48 3.58 6.09 22.17
N PRO A 49 3.69 7.28 21.54
CA PRO A 49 4.65 7.48 20.46
C PRO A 49 6.08 7.23 20.97
N GLY A 50 6.94 6.71 20.09
CA GLY A 50 8.34 6.50 20.46
C GLY A 50 9.16 5.73 19.44
N PRO A 51 10.49 5.82 19.52
CA PRO A 51 11.39 5.25 18.53
C PRO A 51 11.57 3.72 18.64
N ALA A 52 11.06 3.09 19.69
CA ALA A 52 11.39 1.68 19.98
C ALA A 52 11.05 0.71 18.83
N PRO A 53 9.86 0.77 18.19
CA PRO A 53 9.56 -0.15 17.10
C PRO A 53 10.47 0.05 15.87
N ALA A 54 10.70 1.29 15.45
CA ALA A 54 11.57 1.60 14.32
C ALA A 54 13.02 1.21 14.61
N ARG A 55 13.50 1.51 15.82
CA ARG A 55 14.87 1.20 16.25
C ARG A 55 15.13 -0.30 16.28
N ALA A 56 14.23 -1.10 16.84
CA ALA A 56 14.37 -2.55 16.89
C ALA A 56 14.57 -3.18 15.51
N VAL A 57 13.82 -2.71 14.50
CA VAL A 57 13.95 -3.19 13.12
C VAL A 57 15.23 -2.69 12.45
N ALA A 58 15.63 -1.45 12.70
CA ALA A 58 16.89 -0.93 12.19
C ALA A 58 18.09 -1.69 12.78
N ASP A 59 18.09 -1.96 14.09
CA ASP A 59 19.13 -2.73 14.77
C ASP A 59 19.22 -4.18 14.23
N GLU A 60 18.08 -4.80 13.91
CA GLU A 60 18.02 -6.14 13.30
C GLU A 60 18.65 -6.15 11.89
N ILE A 61 18.39 -5.11 11.07
CA ILE A 61 19.02 -4.99 9.75
C ILE A 61 20.54 -4.79 9.88
N VAL A 62 20.97 -3.96 10.83
CA VAL A 62 22.40 -3.71 11.08
C VAL A 62 23.09 -4.98 11.59
N ALA A 63 22.47 -5.70 12.52
CA ALA A 63 23.01 -6.98 13.03
C ALA A 63 23.16 -8.04 11.92
N ALA A 64 22.31 -7.97 10.88
CA ALA A 64 22.42 -8.82 9.70
C ALA A 64 23.44 -8.32 8.64
N GLY A 65 24.22 -7.27 8.97
CA GLY A 65 25.26 -6.71 8.10
C GLY A 65 24.75 -5.66 7.08
N GLY A 66 23.48 -5.25 7.17
CA GLY A 66 22.92 -4.19 6.36
C GLY A 66 23.18 -2.80 6.94
N TRP A 67 22.74 -1.77 6.20
CA TRP A 67 22.69 -0.40 6.70
C TRP A 67 21.24 -0.01 6.99
N ALA A 68 20.97 0.49 8.17
CA ALA A 68 19.66 1.03 8.50
C ALA A 68 19.74 2.19 9.49
N MET A 69 18.73 3.06 9.43
CA MET A 69 18.44 4.08 10.44
C MET A 69 16.97 4.04 10.84
N ALA A 70 16.68 4.43 12.07
CA ALA A 70 15.32 4.59 12.57
C ALA A 70 14.92 6.07 12.57
N SER A 71 13.66 6.33 12.24
CA SER A 71 13.07 7.67 12.29
C SER A 71 11.66 7.62 12.88
N THR A 72 11.29 8.62 13.66
CA THR A 72 9.93 8.85 14.16
C THR A 72 9.26 10.02 13.46
N ALA A 73 9.80 10.47 12.32
CA ALA A 73 9.28 11.62 11.59
C ALA A 73 7.83 11.38 11.15
N ASP A 74 6.97 12.34 11.43
CA ASP A 74 5.62 12.41 10.88
C ASP A 74 5.67 13.20 9.56
N ALA A 75 5.67 12.49 8.45
CA ALA A 75 5.81 13.06 7.11
C ALA A 75 4.47 13.54 6.50
N ARG A 76 3.51 13.99 7.33
CA ARG A 76 2.22 14.52 6.87
C ARG A 76 2.34 15.90 6.20
N THR A 77 3.48 16.57 6.31
CA THR A 77 3.73 17.87 5.69
C THR A 77 4.86 17.81 4.68
N SER A 78 4.83 18.71 3.69
CA SER A 78 5.87 18.80 2.66
C SER A 78 7.26 19.02 3.25
N ALA A 79 7.39 19.92 4.24
CA ALA A 79 8.66 20.17 4.90
C ALA A 79 9.22 18.90 5.57
N ALA A 80 8.41 18.24 6.42
CA ALA A 80 8.84 17.02 7.11
C ALA A 80 9.21 15.88 6.15
N ALA A 81 8.49 15.73 5.03
CA ALA A 81 8.80 14.74 4.01
C ALA A 81 10.15 15.04 3.31
N HIS A 82 10.41 16.30 2.94
CA HIS A 82 11.68 16.69 2.33
C HIS A 82 12.85 16.53 3.31
N ASP A 83 12.68 16.94 4.56
CA ASP A 83 13.70 16.80 5.60
C ASP A 83 14.04 15.31 5.85
N LEU A 84 13.02 14.45 5.88
CA LEU A 84 13.23 13.01 6.01
C LEU A 84 14.03 12.45 4.83
N VAL A 85 13.65 12.77 3.58
CA VAL A 85 14.37 12.32 2.39
C VAL A 85 15.82 12.81 2.39
N ALA A 86 16.05 14.07 2.76
CA ALA A 86 17.40 14.64 2.84
C ALA A 86 18.24 13.94 3.91
N SER A 87 17.70 13.75 5.12
CA SER A 87 18.41 13.08 6.23
C SER A 87 18.79 11.64 5.89
N VAL A 88 17.93 10.91 5.17
CA VAL A 88 18.21 9.54 4.72
C VAL A 88 19.32 9.53 3.66
N ALA A 89 19.27 10.45 2.71
CA ALA A 89 20.29 10.56 1.68
C ALA A 89 21.67 10.92 2.28
N GLU A 90 21.71 11.86 3.21
CA GLU A 90 22.91 12.28 3.92
C GLU A 90 23.46 11.14 4.81
N GLY A 91 22.63 10.57 5.68
CA GLY A 91 23.06 9.54 6.62
C GLY A 91 23.53 8.26 5.96
N SER A 92 22.94 7.88 4.83
CA SER A 92 23.33 6.67 4.08
C SER A 92 24.43 6.92 3.05
N GLY A 93 24.68 8.16 2.65
CA GLY A 93 25.53 8.52 1.50
C GLY A 93 24.95 8.01 0.17
N ARG A 94 23.65 7.70 0.10
CA ARG A 94 22.99 7.07 -1.07
C ARG A 94 21.72 7.83 -1.44
N PRO A 95 21.40 7.96 -2.74
CA PRO A 95 20.15 8.58 -3.15
C PRO A 95 18.96 7.72 -2.72
N VAL A 96 17.91 8.35 -2.19
CA VAL A 96 16.65 7.67 -1.90
C VAL A 96 15.91 7.45 -3.21
N SER A 97 15.70 6.20 -3.57
CA SER A 97 15.04 5.77 -4.80
C SER A 97 13.91 4.79 -4.60
N VAL A 98 13.73 4.29 -3.37
CA VAL A 98 12.69 3.32 -3.04
C VAL A 98 11.82 3.87 -1.91
N LEU A 99 10.51 3.79 -2.09
CA LEU A 99 9.50 4.09 -1.06
C LEU A 99 8.57 2.88 -0.90
N VAL A 100 8.47 2.37 0.32
CA VAL A 100 7.39 1.48 0.73
C VAL A 100 6.56 2.20 1.77
N HIS A 101 5.36 2.60 1.39
CA HIS A 101 4.45 3.30 2.29
C HIS A 101 3.45 2.31 2.87
N ALA A 102 3.70 1.89 4.12
CA ALA A 102 2.85 0.96 4.87
C ALA A 102 2.30 1.58 6.17
N ALA A 103 2.60 2.87 6.45
CA ALA A 103 2.05 3.57 7.60
C ALA A 103 0.54 3.76 7.49
N GLY A 104 -0.10 3.80 8.64
CA GLY A 104 -1.50 4.12 8.76
C GLY A 104 -2.12 3.63 10.06
N THR A 105 -3.28 4.18 10.38
CA THR A 105 -4.09 3.87 11.55
C THR A 105 -5.49 3.41 11.14
N LEU A 106 -6.20 2.74 12.03
CA LEU A 106 -7.62 2.42 11.85
C LEU A 106 -8.46 3.22 12.85
N ARG A 107 -9.58 3.74 12.35
CA ARG A 107 -10.65 4.35 13.12
C ARG A 107 -11.96 3.87 12.52
N ASP A 108 -12.35 2.65 12.89
CA ASP A 108 -13.52 2.00 12.32
C ASP A 108 -14.79 2.55 12.95
N ALA A 109 -15.65 3.13 12.13
CA ALA A 109 -16.96 3.64 12.49
C ALA A 109 -17.88 3.70 11.28
N MET A 110 -19.16 3.53 11.50
CA MET A 110 -20.16 3.82 10.45
C MET A 110 -20.03 5.29 10.03
N VAL A 111 -20.16 5.58 8.74
CA VAL A 111 -19.89 6.91 8.16
C VAL A 111 -20.57 8.07 8.90
N HIS A 112 -21.78 7.85 9.44
CA HIS A 112 -22.52 8.86 10.19
C HIS A 112 -22.11 8.99 11.68
N ARG A 113 -21.14 8.17 12.13
CA ARG A 113 -20.63 8.17 13.52
C ARG A 113 -19.14 8.52 13.61
N ALA A 114 -18.43 8.44 12.50
CA ALA A 114 -17.02 8.80 12.44
C ALA A 114 -16.86 10.31 12.72
N SER A 115 -16.00 10.67 13.65
CA SER A 115 -15.70 12.06 13.98
C SER A 115 -14.78 12.70 12.94
N ASP A 116 -14.71 14.04 12.94
CA ASP A 116 -13.77 14.79 12.09
C ASP A 116 -12.32 14.41 12.42
N ASP A 117 -12.00 14.15 13.70
CA ASP A 117 -10.67 13.72 14.13
C ASP A 117 -10.33 12.31 13.61
N ASP A 118 -11.29 11.37 13.56
CA ASP A 118 -11.08 10.06 12.96
C ASP A 118 -10.75 10.17 11.48
N TRP A 119 -11.50 11.01 10.75
CA TRP A 119 -11.23 11.27 9.34
C TRP A 119 -9.86 11.92 9.13
N ALA A 120 -9.54 12.96 9.90
CA ALA A 120 -8.26 13.66 9.79
C ALA A 120 -7.08 12.73 10.09
N GLU A 121 -7.17 11.90 11.13
CA GLU A 121 -6.10 10.97 11.51
C GLU A 121 -5.89 9.89 10.44
N VAL A 122 -6.97 9.27 9.95
CA VAL A 122 -6.85 8.21 8.93
C VAL A 122 -6.34 8.77 7.61
N LEU A 123 -6.91 9.88 7.12
CA LEU A 123 -6.43 10.51 5.87
C LEU A 123 -4.99 11.03 6.03
N GLY A 124 -4.66 11.59 7.18
CA GLY A 124 -3.32 12.09 7.48
C GLY A 124 -2.28 10.98 7.45
N SER A 125 -2.48 9.91 8.20
CA SER A 125 -1.51 8.82 8.34
C SER A 125 -1.35 7.97 7.08
N HIS A 126 -2.42 7.77 6.31
CA HIS A 126 -2.38 6.96 5.08
C HIS A 126 -2.12 7.80 3.84
N LEU A 127 -2.94 8.80 3.57
CA LEU A 127 -2.95 9.48 2.28
C LEU A 127 -1.97 10.65 2.24
N ALA A 128 -2.00 11.56 3.24
CA ALA A 128 -1.13 12.72 3.24
C ALA A 128 0.35 12.32 3.29
N VAL A 129 0.75 11.39 4.15
CA VAL A 129 2.12 10.86 4.20
C VAL A 129 2.54 10.27 2.85
N GLY A 130 1.67 9.47 2.21
CA GLY A 130 1.94 8.90 0.89
C GLY A 130 2.15 9.97 -0.19
N ILE A 131 1.30 11.00 -0.21
CA ILE A 131 1.41 12.14 -1.14
C ILE A 131 2.71 12.91 -0.91
N GLU A 132 2.99 13.32 0.34
CA GLU A 132 4.11 14.22 0.61
C GLU A 132 5.48 13.53 0.41
N LEU A 133 5.62 12.26 0.77
CA LEU A 133 6.84 11.50 0.47
C LEU A 133 7.01 11.27 -1.03
N THR A 134 5.93 11.04 -1.77
CA THR A 134 6.01 10.93 -3.23
C THR A 134 6.47 12.23 -3.85
N ARG A 135 5.91 13.38 -3.44
CA ARG A 135 6.31 14.70 -3.91
C ARG A 135 7.79 14.99 -3.61
N ALA A 136 8.25 14.64 -2.41
CA ALA A 136 9.66 14.82 -2.02
C ALA A 136 10.63 13.95 -2.86
N LEU A 137 10.19 12.78 -3.30
CA LEU A 137 11.03 11.82 -4.04
C LEU A 137 11.01 12.00 -5.55
N VAL A 138 9.86 12.38 -6.14
CA VAL A 138 9.63 12.35 -7.60
C VAL A 138 10.68 13.13 -8.39
N GLY A 139 11.10 14.30 -7.92
CA GLY A 139 12.14 15.10 -8.58
C GLY A 139 13.44 14.33 -8.76
N GLY A 140 13.93 13.72 -7.69
CA GLY A 140 15.18 12.96 -7.68
C GLY A 140 15.12 11.66 -8.48
N ILE A 141 14.07 10.85 -8.32
CA ILE A 141 13.93 9.58 -9.05
C ILE A 141 13.71 9.81 -10.55
N ARG A 142 12.97 10.88 -10.91
CA ARG A 142 12.79 11.29 -12.31
C ARG A 142 14.10 11.68 -12.97
N ALA A 143 14.95 12.46 -12.30
CA ALA A 143 16.25 12.89 -12.81
C ALA A 143 17.20 11.70 -13.01
N ARG A 144 17.23 10.78 -12.05
CA ARG A 144 18.06 9.57 -12.12
C ARG A 144 17.49 8.48 -13.02
N ARG A 145 16.24 8.63 -13.50
CA ARG A 145 15.52 7.65 -14.31
C ARG A 145 15.42 6.26 -13.65
N TYR A 146 15.39 6.22 -12.32
CA TYR A 146 15.23 5.01 -11.54
C TYR A 146 14.46 5.30 -10.24
N GLY A 147 13.46 4.50 -9.97
CA GLY A 147 12.70 4.56 -8.72
C GLY A 147 11.70 3.41 -8.57
N ARG A 148 11.39 3.06 -7.34
CA ARG A 148 10.39 2.05 -6.98
C ARG A 148 9.52 2.60 -5.85
N ILE A 149 8.24 2.69 -6.10
CA ILE A 149 7.26 3.13 -5.10
C ILE A 149 6.22 2.02 -4.95
N VAL A 150 6.03 1.56 -3.73
CA VAL A 150 4.99 0.59 -3.37
C VAL A 150 4.11 1.17 -2.28
N TYR A 151 2.84 1.38 -2.60
CA TYR A 151 1.84 1.73 -1.60
C TYR A 151 1.20 0.45 -1.06
N VAL A 152 1.32 0.23 0.23
CA VAL A 152 0.60 -0.84 0.92
C VAL A 152 -0.82 -0.33 1.18
N GLY A 153 -1.68 -0.74 0.29
CA GLY A 153 -3.08 -0.35 0.26
C GLY A 153 -3.97 -1.25 1.12
N GLY A 154 -5.11 -1.62 0.57
CA GLY A 154 -6.09 -2.54 1.14
C GLY A 154 -7.23 -2.74 0.15
N ALA A 155 -7.84 -3.92 0.18
CA ALA A 155 -8.97 -4.24 -0.69
C ALA A 155 -10.17 -3.31 -0.43
N ALA A 156 -10.36 -2.84 0.81
CA ALA A 156 -11.37 -1.85 1.16
C ALA A 156 -11.31 -0.58 0.29
N GLY A 157 -10.12 -0.16 -0.17
CA GLY A 157 -9.97 0.97 -1.08
C GLY A 157 -10.34 0.69 -2.54
N LEU A 158 -10.60 -0.58 -2.89
CA LEU A 158 -10.95 -1.02 -4.24
C LEU A 158 -12.43 -1.40 -4.36
N VAL A 159 -12.98 -2.04 -3.33
CA VAL A 159 -14.34 -2.59 -3.33
C VAL A 159 -15.21 -2.10 -2.17
N GLY A 160 -14.62 -1.43 -1.19
CA GLY A 160 -15.31 -0.96 0.00
C GLY A 160 -15.27 -1.96 1.16
N SER A 161 -15.54 -1.45 2.36
CA SER A 161 -15.69 -2.25 3.59
C SER A 161 -16.64 -1.52 4.54
N VAL A 162 -17.53 -2.26 5.17
CA VAL A 162 -18.52 -1.71 6.10
C VAL A 162 -17.83 -1.17 7.35
N GLY A 163 -18.17 0.05 7.76
CA GLY A 163 -17.58 0.70 8.94
C GLY A 163 -16.18 1.28 8.71
N GLN A 164 -15.65 1.24 7.48
CA GLN A 164 -14.29 1.68 7.15
C GLN A 164 -14.25 2.81 6.11
N ALA A 165 -15.22 3.71 6.12
CA ALA A 165 -15.34 4.74 5.08
C ALA A 165 -14.09 5.62 4.96
N ALA A 166 -13.54 6.14 6.07
CA ALA A 166 -12.31 6.95 6.06
C ALA A 166 -11.10 6.15 5.54
N TYR A 167 -10.95 4.91 5.99
CA TYR A 167 -9.90 4.00 5.54
C TYR A 167 -10.03 3.68 4.04
N ALA A 168 -11.23 3.33 3.58
CA ALA A 168 -11.49 3.06 2.17
C ALA A 168 -11.16 4.27 1.28
N VAL A 169 -11.56 5.49 1.68
CA VAL A 169 -11.20 6.74 0.97
C VAL A 169 -9.68 6.93 0.92
N ALA A 170 -8.97 6.76 2.04
CA ALA A 170 -7.53 6.91 2.07
C ALA A 170 -6.82 5.89 1.14
N LYS A 171 -7.25 4.64 1.17
CA LYS A 171 -6.68 3.57 0.33
C LYS A 171 -7.05 3.72 -1.15
N ALA A 172 -8.28 4.17 -1.46
CA ALA A 172 -8.68 4.54 -2.82
C ALA A 172 -7.87 5.74 -3.34
N GLY A 173 -7.57 6.72 -2.48
CA GLY A 173 -6.68 7.84 -2.81
C GLY A 173 -5.27 7.37 -3.18
N LEU A 174 -4.69 6.41 -2.45
CA LEU A 174 -3.39 5.81 -2.79
C LEU A 174 -3.44 5.02 -4.11
N PHE A 175 -4.56 4.36 -4.42
CA PHE A 175 -4.74 3.72 -5.72
C PHE A 175 -4.75 4.75 -6.85
N GLY A 176 -5.50 5.84 -6.70
CA GLY A 176 -5.50 6.95 -7.66
C GLY A 176 -4.11 7.56 -7.85
N LEU A 177 -3.39 7.80 -6.73
CA LEU A 177 -2.01 8.30 -6.74
C LEU A 177 -1.07 7.32 -7.47
N THR A 178 -1.21 6.01 -7.24
CA THR A 178 -0.44 4.97 -7.97
C THR A 178 -0.58 5.13 -9.46
N ARG A 179 -1.80 5.29 -9.95
CA ARG A 179 -2.09 5.41 -11.38
C ARG A 179 -1.56 6.70 -11.99
N ALA A 180 -1.79 7.82 -11.32
CA ALA A 180 -1.35 9.12 -11.79
C ALA A 180 0.18 9.20 -11.89
N VAL A 181 0.88 8.86 -10.80
CA VAL A 181 2.35 8.93 -10.75
C VAL A 181 3.01 7.93 -11.71
N ALA A 182 2.42 6.73 -11.88
CA ALA A 182 2.89 5.77 -12.89
C ALA A 182 2.82 6.33 -14.31
N LEU A 183 1.75 7.06 -14.65
CA LEU A 183 1.60 7.72 -15.96
C LEU A 183 2.57 8.90 -16.13
N GLU A 184 2.73 9.75 -15.12
CA GLU A 184 3.63 10.90 -15.14
C GLU A 184 5.11 10.49 -15.31
N LEU A 185 5.47 9.30 -14.83
CA LEU A 185 6.85 8.78 -14.88
C LEU A 185 7.05 7.72 -15.96
N ALA A 186 6.06 7.51 -16.83
CA ALA A 186 6.16 6.57 -17.94
C ALA A 186 7.39 6.84 -18.84
N GLY A 187 7.98 5.78 -19.39
CA GLY A 187 9.19 5.86 -20.22
C GLY A 187 10.51 6.05 -19.44
N ARG A 188 10.46 5.99 -18.10
CA ARG A 188 11.63 5.93 -17.21
C ARG A 188 11.61 4.58 -16.47
N ASP A 189 12.75 4.13 -15.96
CA ASP A 189 12.75 2.96 -15.07
C ASP A 189 12.27 3.34 -13.67
N VAL A 190 11.07 3.91 -13.62
CA VAL A 190 10.35 4.23 -12.38
C VAL A 190 9.03 3.46 -12.36
N CYS A 191 8.87 2.61 -11.35
CA CYS A 191 7.69 1.78 -11.19
C CYS A 191 6.95 2.15 -9.91
N VAL A 192 5.65 2.35 -10.03
CA VAL A 192 4.74 2.72 -8.93
C VAL A 192 3.60 1.73 -8.89
N ASN A 193 3.47 0.97 -7.81
CA ASN A 193 2.49 -0.09 -7.69
C ASN A 193 1.74 -0.04 -6.35
N TYR A 194 0.56 -0.63 -6.34
CA TYR A 194 -0.30 -0.76 -5.18
C TYR A 194 -0.36 -2.23 -4.77
N VAL A 195 -0.21 -2.51 -3.49
CA VAL A 195 -0.38 -3.84 -2.92
C VAL A 195 -1.56 -3.82 -1.96
N ALA A 196 -2.59 -4.62 -2.24
CA ALA A 196 -3.71 -4.88 -1.35
C ALA A 196 -3.44 -6.19 -0.61
N PRO A 197 -2.79 -6.14 0.57
CA PRO A 197 -2.43 -7.34 1.30
C PRO A 197 -3.62 -7.86 2.10
N PHE A 198 -3.63 -9.17 2.29
CA PHE A 198 -4.36 -9.82 3.36
C PHE A 198 -3.34 -10.46 4.31
N ALA A 199 -3.15 -9.88 5.48
CA ALA A 199 -2.23 -10.40 6.49
C ALA A 199 -2.80 -10.19 7.89
N PHE A 200 -2.59 -11.18 8.76
CA PHE A 200 -2.94 -11.09 10.17
C PHE A 200 -1.95 -10.14 10.87
N THR A 201 -2.45 -8.98 11.23
CA THR A 201 -1.70 -7.93 11.92
C THR A 201 -2.51 -7.47 13.13
N ARG A 202 -1.92 -6.64 13.99
CA ARG A 202 -2.66 -5.99 15.09
C ARG A 202 -3.94 -5.29 14.63
N MET A 203 -3.91 -4.70 13.42
CA MET A 203 -5.09 -4.05 12.83
C MET A 203 -6.20 -5.07 12.53
N THR A 204 -5.85 -6.24 11.99
CA THR A 204 -6.81 -7.31 11.73
C THR A 204 -7.32 -7.94 13.03
N GLU A 205 -6.42 -8.11 14.00
CA GLU A 205 -6.75 -8.67 15.33
C GLU A 205 -7.72 -7.79 16.12
N SER A 206 -7.68 -6.46 15.91
CA SER A 206 -8.56 -5.51 16.59
C SER A 206 -10.00 -5.47 16.04
N LEU A 207 -10.27 -6.13 14.90
CA LEU A 207 -11.60 -6.14 14.29
C LEU A 207 -12.58 -6.97 15.14
N PRO A 208 -13.71 -6.39 15.60
CA PRO A 208 -14.71 -7.14 16.34
C PRO A 208 -15.40 -8.14 15.39
N PRO A 209 -15.56 -9.44 15.75
CA PRO A 209 -16.15 -10.45 14.89
C PRO A 209 -17.68 -10.30 14.77
N ALA A 210 -18.14 -9.20 14.22
CA ALA A 210 -19.53 -8.78 14.22
C ALA A 210 -20.43 -9.57 13.23
N THR A 211 -19.85 -10.17 12.17
CA THR A 211 -20.60 -10.94 11.17
C THR A 211 -19.98 -12.32 10.96
N ASP A 212 -20.77 -13.27 10.41
CA ASP A 212 -20.24 -14.61 10.08
C ASP A 212 -19.14 -14.57 9.05
N GLN A 213 -19.24 -13.67 8.07
CA GLN A 213 -18.21 -13.44 7.06
C GLN A 213 -16.91 -12.95 7.72
N LEU A 214 -17.00 -11.98 8.63
CA LEU A 214 -15.82 -11.48 9.36
C LEU A 214 -15.25 -12.55 10.29
N ARG A 215 -16.07 -13.37 10.94
CA ARG A 215 -15.60 -14.52 11.72
C ARG A 215 -14.86 -15.53 10.87
N SER A 216 -15.39 -15.86 9.69
CA SER A 216 -14.73 -16.75 8.72
C SER A 216 -13.42 -16.19 8.20
N TYR A 217 -13.40 -14.89 7.92
CA TYR A 217 -12.21 -14.14 7.53
C TYR A 217 -11.13 -14.20 8.61
N LEU A 218 -11.49 -13.89 9.85
CA LEU A 218 -10.56 -13.92 10.99
C LEU A 218 -10.07 -15.33 11.31
N ALA A 219 -10.90 -16.36 11.15
CA ALA A 219 -10.49 -17.76 11.35
C ALA A 219 -9.43 -18.23 10.37
N GLY A 220 -9.44 -17.73 9.12
CA GLY A 220 -8.41 -18.01 8.12
C GLY A 220 -7.17 -17.10 8.22
N ALA A 221 -7.26 -16.02 8.99
CA ALA A 221 -6.23 -14.99 9.06
C ALA A 221 -4.89 -15.42 9.71
N PRO A 222 -4.84 -16.29 10.77
CA PRO A 222 -3.57 -16.67 11.40
C PRO A 222 -2.56 -17.32 10.45
N GLY A 223 -3.02 -17.93 9.34
CA GLY A 223 -2.18 -18.49 8.29
C GLY A 223 -1.63 -17.46 7.29
N ALA A 224 -2.07 -16.21 7.34
CA ALA A 224 -1.64 -15.14 6.44
C ALA A 224 -0.73 -14.16 7.20
N ARG A 225 0.55 -14.43 7.25
CA ARG A 225 1.51 -13.65 8.02
C ARG A 225 1.97 -12.39 7.26
N PRO A 226 2.35 -11.30 7.95
CA PRO A 226 2.98 -10.14 7.33
C PRO A 226 4.21 -10.49 6.48
N ASP A 227 4.98 -11.48 6.90
CA ASP A 227 6.16 -11.97 6.18
C ASP A 227 5.83 -12.55 4.79
N ASP A 228 4.61 -13.04 4.58
CA ASP A 228 4.17 -13.60 3.30
C ASP A 228 3.95 -12.52 2.23
N VAL A 229 3.78 -11.25 2.64
CA VAL A 229 3.65 -10.10 1.73
C VAL A 229 5.02 -9.54 1.30
N ALA A 230 6.04 -9.70 2.14
CA ALA A 230 7.36 -9.13 1.94
C ALA A 230 8.06 -9.58 0.63
N PRO A 231 7.95 -10.84 0.16
CA PRO A 231 8.54 -11.26 -1.11
C PRO A 231 7.99 -10.47 -2.31
N LEU A 232 6.67 -10.21 -2.36
CA LEU A 232 6.05 -9.41 -3.41
C LEU A 232 6.55 -7.96 -3.36
N ILE A 233 6.57 -7.35 -2.17
CA ILE A 233 7.08 -5.98 -2.01
C ILE A 233 8.56 -5.92 -2.41
N GLY A 234 9.38 -6.87 -1.97
CA GLY A 234 10.80 -6.95 -2.32
C GLY A 234 11.01 -7.05 -3.85
N TRP A 235 10.23 -7.90 -4.52
CA TRP A 235 10.27 -8.02 -5.96
C TRP A 235 9.84 -6.73 -6.66
N LEU A 236 8.75 -6.09 -6.25
CA LEU A 236 8.29 -4.81 -6.81
C LEU A 236 9.31 -3.67 -6.61
N CYS A 237 10.12 -3.74 -5.56
CA CYS A 237 11.20 -2.79 -5.29
C CYS A 237 12.50 -3.16 -6.02
N SER A 238 12.57 -4.29 -6.71
CA SER A 238 13.76 -4.78 -7.39
C SER A 238 13.89 -4.31 -8.84
N PRO A 239 15.07 -4.41 -9.45
CA PRO A 239 15.25 -4.24 -10.88
C PRO A 239 14.48 -5.26 -11.72
N ASP A 240 14.20 -6.46 -11.18
CA ASP A 240 13.51 -7.53 -11.90
C ASP A 240 12.03 -7.21 -12.14
N ALA A 241 11.47 -6.20 -11.45
CA ALA A 241 10.13 -5.66 -11.70
C ALA A 241 10.14 -4.46 -12.68
N ALA A 242 11.22 -4.26 -13.45
CA ALA A 242 11.26 -3.20 -14.45
C ALA A 242 10.09 -3.30 -15.43
N GLY A 243 9.40 -2.18 -15.66
CA GLY A 243 8.21 -2.11 -16.52
C GLY A 243 6.90 -2.52 -15.83
N VAL A 244 6.94 -3.11 -14.63
CA VAL A 244 5.74 -3.39 -13.83
C VAL A 244 5.35 -2.12 -13.08
N THR A 245 4.43 -1.35 -13.64
CA THR A 245 4.02 -0.06 -13.08
C THR A 245 2.52 0.16 -13.22
N GLY A 246 1.95 0.92 -12.29
CA GLY A 246 0.53 1.23 -12.23
C GLY A 246 -0.35 0.02 -11.95
N GLN A 247 0.20 -1.07 -11.42
CA GLN A 247 -0.54 -2.30 -11.17
C GLN A 247 -1.04 -2.38 -9.73
N VAL A 248 -2.07 -3.20 -9.56
CA VAL A 248 -2.64 -3.55 -8.26
C VAL A 248 -2.41 -5.04 -8.03
N PHE A 249 -1.74 -5.38 -6.96
CA PHE A 249 -1.47 -6.76 -6.55
C PHE A 249 -2.20 -7.08 -5.25
N GLY A 250 -2.69 -8.31 -5.14
CA GLY A 250 -3.12 -8.91 -3.88
C GLY A 250 -2.04 -9.87 -3.37
N ALA A 251 -1.89 -9.98 -2.06
CA ALA A 251 -1.02 -10.98 -1.44
C ALA A 251 -1.68 -11.57 -0.19
N ARG A 252 -1.76 -12.91 -0.10
CA ARG A 252 -2.33 -13.64 1.04
C ARG A 252 -1.62 -14.97 1.19
N GLY A 253 -0.86 -15.16 2.27
CA GLY A 253 -0.08 -16.39 2.44
C GLY A 253 0.77 -16.68 1.18
N ALA A 254 0.64 -17.86 0.61
CA ALA A 254 1.34 -18.24 -0.63
C ALA A 254 0.71 -17.72 -1.93
N GLN A 255 -0.34 -16.89 -1.85
CA GLN A 255 -1.07 -16.42 -3.02
C GLN A 255 -0.66 -15.02 -3.41
N VAL A 256 -0.45 -14.79 -4.70
CA VAL A 256 -0.32 -13.48 -5.32
C VAL A 256 -1.38 -13.36 -6.42
N ALA A 257 -2.13 -12.27 -6.40
CA ALA A 257 -3.13 -11.95 -7.41
C ALA A 257 -2.79 -10.64 -8.11
N VAL A 258 -3.19 -10.50 -9.36
CA VAL A 258 -3.24 -9.22 -10.07
C VAL A 258 -4.70 -8.83 -10.17
N TRP A 259 -5.05 -7.67 -9.64
CA TRP A 259 -6.42 -7.16 -9.69
C TRP A 259 -6.74 -6.58 -11.06
N SER A 260 -7.92 -6.88 -11.57
CA SER A 260 -8.50 -6.15 -12.70
C SER A 260 -8.67 -4.68 -12.30
N GLN A 261 -8.41 -3.79 -13.25
CA GLN A 261 -8.53 -2.35 -13.01
C GLN A 261 -9.76 -1.81 -13.74
N PRO A 262 -10.35 -0.71 -13.24
CA PRO A 262 -11.53 -0.12 -13.85
C PRO A 262 -11.35 0.12 -15.36
N ARG A 263 -12.27 -0.39 -16.15
CA ARG A 263 -12.42 -0.19 -17.59
C ARG A 263 -13.90 -0.15 -17.90
N PRO A 264 -14.35 0.59 -18.93
CA PRO A 264 -15.70 0.46 -19.41
C PRO A 264 -15.98 -1.00 -19.80
N ALA A 265 -16.97 -1.62 -19.15
CA ALA A 265 -17.41 -2.97 -19.51
C ALA A 265 -18.31 -2.97 -20.75
N VAL A 266 -19.08 -1.88 -20.93
CA VAL A 266 -19.94 -1.62 -22.08
C VAL A 266 -19.97 -0.11 -22.33
N THR A 267 -20.13 0.27 -23.59
CA THR A 267 -20.38 1.67 -23.99
C THR A 267 -21.59 1.66 -24.93
N LEU A 268 -22.61 2.42 -24.58
CA LEU A 268 -23.78 2.64 -25.41
C LEU A 268 -23.72 4.05 -25.99
N THR A 269 -24.24 4.22 -27.22
CA THR A 269 -24.30 5.52 -27.89
C THR A 269 -25.73 5.77 -28.39
N GLU A 270 -26.28 6.93 -28.06
CA GLU A 270 -27.56 7.43 -28.59
C GLU A 270 -27.29 8.60 -29.53
N GLY A 271 -27.81 8.51 -30.74
CA GLY A 271 -27.50 9.45 -31.84
C GLY A 271 -27.94 10.90 -31.59
N THR A 272 -28.96 11.12 -30.77
CA THR A 272 -29.52 12.43 -30.45
C THR A 272 -29.13 12.92 -29.03
N GLY A 273 -28.32 12.11 -28.31
CA GLY A 273 -27.99 12.32 -26.91
C GLY A 273 -28.94 11.61 -25.95
N TRP A 274 -28.49 11.47 -24.72
CA TRP A 274 -29.24 10.76 -23.66
C TRP A 274 -30.15 11.73 -22.89
N ASP A 275 -31.36 11.25 -22.57
CA ASP A 275 -32.24 11.81 -21.56
C ASP A 275 -32.68 10.73 -20.56
N GLY A 276 -33.53 11.09 -19.60
CA GLY A 276 -33.96 10.13 -18.56
C GLY A 276 -34.79 8.98 -19.10
N GLU A 277 -35.57 9.18 -20.17
CA GLU A 277 -36.41 8.17 -20.78
C GLU A 277 -35.57 7.18 -21.61
N THR A 278 -34.70 7.66 -22.45
CA THR A 278 -33.78 6.85 -23.26
C THR A 278 -32.81 6.04 -22.40
N LEU A 279 -32.30 6.62 -21.29
CA LEU A 279 -31.48 5.90 -20.31
C LEU A 279 -32.27 4.79 -19.61
N ALA A 280 -33.54 5.05 -19.23
CA ALA A 280 -34.39 4.05 -18.62
C ALA A 280 -34.67 2.88 -19.60
N ALA A 281 -34.88 3.17 -20.87
CA ALA A 281 -35.06 2.17 -21.90
C ALA A 281 -33.77 1.35 -22.18
N ALA A 282 -32.59 1.96 -22.00
CA ALA A 282 -31.29 1.30 -22.16
C ALA A 282 -30.89 0.43 -20.96
N ARG A 283 -31.61 0.48 -19.83
CA ARG A 283 -31.30 -0.30 -18.61
C ARG A 283 -31.09 -1.79 -18.85
N PRO A 284 -31.89 -2.52 -19.67
CA PRO A 284 -31.66 -3.94 -19.94
C PRO A 284 -30.29 -4.24 -20.60
N GLN A 285 -29.74 -3.28 -21.35
CA GLN A 285 -28.43 -3.41 -21.99
C GLN A 285 -27.28 -3.13 -21.01
N LEU A 286 -27.48 -2.28 -20.01
CA LEU A 286 -26.51 -1.94 -18.96
C LEU A 286 -26.48 -3.01 -17.85
N SER A 287 -27.64 -3.55 -17.47
CA SER A 287 -27.81 -4.41 -16.30
C SER A 287 -26.87 -5.62 -16.25
N PRO A 288 -26.59 -6.34 -17.36
CA PRO A 288 -25.66 -7.49 -17.34
C PRO A 288 -24.20 -7.11 -17.02
N HIS A 289 -23.86 -5.82 -17.10
CA HIS A 289 -22.51 -5.30 -16.90
C HIS A 289 -22.33 -4.60 -15.54
N LEU A 290 -23.39 -4.50 -14.74
CA LEU A 290 -23.30 -3.95 -13.40
C LEU A 290 -22.58 -4.94 -12.48
N VAL A 291 -21.59 -4.43 -11.75
CA VAL A 291 -20.82 -5.24 -10.80
C VAL A 291 -21.64 -5.36 -9.51
N PRO A 292 -21.80 -6.57 -8.95
CA PRO A 292 -22.43 -6.76 -7.65
C PRO A 292 -21.71 -5.96 -6.56
N LEU A 293 -22.47 -5.51 -5.58
CA LEU A 293 -21.89 -4.87 -4.40
C LEU A 293 -21.35 -5.97 -3.48
N GLU A 294 -20.05 -6.17 -3.54
CA GLU A 294 -19.29 -7.14 -2.73
C GLU A 294 -18.33 -6.39 -1.82
N SER A 295 -18.12 -6.90 -0.60
CA SER A 295 -17.09 -6.41 0.30
C SER A 295 -15.76 -7.14 0.09
N GLU A 296 -14.70 -6.63 0.68
CA GLU A 296 -13.39 -7.32 0.67
C GLU A 296 -13.48 -8.74 1.28
N PHE A 297 -14.41 -8.99 2.21
CA PHE A 297 -14.60 -10.28 2.85
C PHE A 297 -15.25 -11.31 1.92
N ASP A 298 -16.06 -10.86 0.98
CA ASP A 298 -16.69 -11.73 -0.04
C ASP A 298 -15.64 -12.20 -1.06
N LEU A 299 -14.70 -11.33 -1.42
CA LEU A 299 -13.68 -11.61 -2.42
C LEU A 299 -12.60 -12.60 -1.97
N PHE A 300 -12.29 -12.66 -0.68
CA PHE A 300 -11.25 -13.55 -0.15
C PHE A 300 -11.78 -14.92 0.31
N GLY A 301 -13.08 -15.20 0.15
CA GLY A 301 -13.71 -16.47 0.51
C GLY A 301 -13.68 -17.56 -0.56
N GLY A 302 -13.28 -17.25 -1.79
CA GLY A 302 -13.23 -18.21 -2.90
C GLY A 302 -12.02 -19.15 -2.85
N PRO A 303 -12.12 -20.38 -3.45
CA PRO A 303 -10.98 -21.29 -3.52
C PRO A 303 -9.88 -20.73 -4.43
N PRO A 304 -8.61 -20.91 -4.06
CA PRO A 304 -7.47 -20.47 -4.87
C PRO A 304 -7.35 -21.31 -6.15
N VAL A 305 -7.00 -20.66 -7.25
CA VAL A 305 -6.59 -21.35 -8.48
C VAL A 305 -5.14 -21.83 -8.30
N ALA A 306 -4.93 -23.14 -8.36
CA ALA A 306 -3.59 -23.71 -8.28
C ALA A 306 -2.75 -23.35 -9.52
N VAL A 307 -1.52 -22.90 -9.31
CA VAL A 307 -0.52 -22.76 -10.39
C VAL A 307 -0.06 -24.17 -10.71
N GLY A 308 -0.29 -24.64 -11.94
CA GLY A 308 0.21 -25.93 -12.39
C GLY A 308 1.73 -26.01 -12.34
N PRO A 309 2.31 -27.22 -12.29
CA PRO A 309 3.75 -27.40 -12.34
C PRO A 309 4.32 -26.83 -13.63
N ARG A 310 5.46 -26.14 -13.53
CA ARG A 310 6.28 -25.67 -14.67
C ARG A 310 6.98 -26.82 -15.31
#